data_7857fafa36ab1608a8e60fba2abee759
#
_entry.id   7857fafa36ab1608a8e60fba2abee759
#
_cell.length_a   1.000
_cell.length_b   1.000
_cell.length_c   1.000
_cell.angle_alpha   90.00
_cell.angle_beta   90.00
_cell.angle_gamma   90.00
#
_symmetry.space_group_name_H-M   'P 1'
#
loop_
_entity.id
_entity.type
_entity.pdbx_description
1 polymer ?
#
loop_
_entity_poly.entity_id
_entity_poly.type
_entity_poly.pdbx_seq_one_letter_code
_entity_poly.pdbx_strand_id
1 'polypeptide(L)'
;MFTSRHLTTLLALISSCLITLLVFSLAKLTESINWQLVIILIATFIVFLTCINFAIKKSLKAQQQMLIASLELDISANDSLQNTLLEQTNKTRLAGKNIDNKASKLAINSAEVGYFLEQLSNAIELSSEDVERLASSAHQMSVSIKVMNENSIIASQQSSQAMTEASAGSKQLNDNVEVINQLNADVNNAAEKIKSLSQSAAEIQNITNVIDGISGQTNLLALNAAIEAARAGEQGRGFAVVADEVRALASKTAEATEKIGTMLNQINEETSQTTHVMAQVVEQSHRIVKSMGPLATSLSDVNQQMKESSDASNHISTALQEHNTTSNEISVAITNLHNFLVEKSKETHIVSDKAAELCQSTESIFIELAQFKTGSHIEKFCQQAQIAAQQVGEMFSDKIKAEVISQKDLFNFNYHEIADTSPQKYHSSFDRITDKYLPAIQEPILQNNPDIIYAGAVDINGYFPTHNLCFSKPLTGNITTDTINNRTKRIFDDSTGIRCGQHTSRFLLQTYKRDTGEVMHDVSAPIYVNGKHWGGFRIGFTAQLG
;
A
#
# COMPACT_ATOMS: atom_id res chain seq x y z
N MET A 1 51.55 11.55 19.93
CA MET A 1 50.47 12.47 20.36
C MET A 1 49.49 12.61 19.21
N PHE A 2 48.54 11.66 19.12
CA PHE A 2 47.49 11.75 18.12
C PHE A 2 46.57 12.92 18.49
N THR A 3 46.56 13.95 17.68
CA THR A 3 45.78 15.15 17.94
C THR A 3 44.28 14.78 17.91
N SER A 4 43.51 15.37 18.82
CA SER A 4 42.05 15.18 18.97
C SER A 4 41.26 15.31 17.64
N ARG A 5 41.93 15.88 16.63
CA ARG A 5 41.44 16.08 15.27
C ARG A 5 41.30 14.77 14.47
N HIS A 6 42.22 13.80 14.71
CA HIS A 6 42.13 12.49 14.04
C HIS A 6 41.11 11.53 14.71
N LEU A 7 40.93 11.68 16.04
CA LEU A 7 39.94 10.89 16.78
C LEU A 7 38.49 11.29 16.43
N THR A 8 38.24 12.61 16.25
CA THR A 8 36.90 13.09 15.86
C THR A 8 36.55 12.77 14.41
N THR A 9 37.55 12.85 13.49
CA THR A 9 37.33 12.43 12.09
C THR A 9 37.19 10.92 11.99
N LEU A 10 37.90 10.13 12.81
CA LEU A 10 37.78 8.68 12.85
C LEU A 10 36.40 8.23 13.42
N LEU A 11 35.94 8.89 14.50
CA LEU A 11 34.62 8.67 15.07
C LEU A 11 33.47 9.07 14.11
N ALA A 12 33.62 10.16 13.38
CA ALA A 12 32.66 10.56 12.35
C ALA A 12 32.64 9.58 11.16
N LEU A 13 33.83 9.08 10.74
CA LEU A 13 33.94 8.06 9.71
C LEU A 13 33.37 6.70 10.18
N ILE A 14 33.64 6.28 11.42
CA ILE A 14 33.11 5.04 12.01
C ILE A 14 31.59 5.15 12.18
N SER A 15 31.06 6.27 12.66
CA SER A 15 29.61 6.48 12.76
C SER A 15 28.94 6.53 11.38
N SER A 16 29.57 7.16 10.37
CA SER A 16 29.11 7.17 8.99
C SER A 16 29.12 5.75 8.38
N CYS A 17 30.19 4.94 8.61
CA CYS A 17 30.27 3.56 8.20
C CYS A 17 29.23 2.67 8.91
N LEU A 18 29.01 2.84 10.21
CA LEU A 18 28.01 2.09 10.97
C LEU A 18 26.58 2.44 10.51
N ILE A 19 26.30 3.70 10.25
CA ILE A 19 25.01 4.16 9.74
C ILE A 19 24.79 3.67 8.31
N THR A 20 25.81 3.70 7.44
CA THR A 20 25.71 3.14 6.07
C THR A 20 25.56 1.62 6.09
N LEU A 21 26.21 0.91 7.02
CA LEU A 21 26.04 -0.55 7.20
C LEU A 21 24.62 -0.90 7.73
N LEU A 22 24.11 -0.11 8.67
CA LEU A 22 22.75 -0.25 9.20
C LEU A 22 21.70 0.05 8.11
N VAL A 23 21.91 1.10 7.32
CA VAL A 23 21.09 1.44 6.15
C VAL A 23 21.14 0.35 5.09
N PHE A 24 22.33 -0.22 4.82
CA PHE A 24 22.49 -1.30 3.85
C PHE A 24 21.86 -2.62 4.32
N SER A 25 21.91 -2.92 5.62
CA SER A 25 21.24 -4.09 6.19
C SER A 25 19.72 -3.95 6.23
N LEU A 26 19.19 -2.76 6.52
CA LEU A 26 17.77 -2.42 6.45
C LEU A 26 17.25 -2.36 5.00
N ALA A 27 18.08 -1.87 4.06
CA ALA A 27 17.77 -1.84 2.62
C ALA A 27 17.65 -3.23 2.01
N LYS A 28 18.33 -4.24 2.58
CA LYS A 28 18.24 -5.63 2.16
C LYS A 28 16.97 -6.34 2.64
N LEU A 29 16.28 -5.77 3.64
CA LEU A 29 15.06 -6.31 4.23
C LEU A 29 13.75 -5.76 3.62
N THR A 30 13.82 -4.68 2.84
CA THR A 30 12.62 -4.03 2.27
C THR A 30 12.79 -3.80 0.77
N GLU A 31 11.96 -4.46 -0.03
CA GLU A 31 11.96 -4.37 -1.51
C GLU A 31 11.40 -3.04 -2.07
N SER A 32 11.15 -2.01 -1.27
CA SER A 32 10.59 -0.75 -1.76
C SER A 32 11.61 0.38 -1.83
N ILE A 33 11.85 0.87 -3.04
CA ILE A 33 12.80 1.94 -3.41
C ILE A 33 12.61 3.24 -2.61
N ASN A 34 11.39 3.55 -2.14
CA ASN A 34 11.10 4.81 -1.43
C ASN A 34 11.67 4.88 -0.01
N TRP A 35 11.80 3.77 0.69
CA TRP A 35 12.35 3.72 2.05
C TRP A 35 13.86 3.91 2.10
N GLN A 36 14.58 3.45 1.10
CA GLN A 36 16.03 3.65 0.99
C GLN A 36 16.39 5.14 0.91
N LEU A 37 15.62 5.91 0.15
CA LEU A 37 15.82 7.37 0.02
C LEU A 37 15.58 8.11 1.35
N VAL A 38 14.57 7.74 2.12
CA VAL A 38 14.25 8.36 3.41
C VAL A 38 15.34 8.06 4.45
N ILE A 39 15.82 6.82 4.52
CA ILE A 39 16.90 6.41 5.44
C ILE A 39 18.23 7.10 5.07
N ILE A 40 18.56 7.19 3.79
CA ILE A 40 19.76 7.92 3.32
C ILE A 40 19.67 9.41 3.65
N LEU A 41 18.49 10.03 3.47
CA LEU A 41 18.24 11.44 3.81
C LEU A 41 18.38 11.71 5.32
N ILE A 42 17.86 10.82 6.16
CA ILE A 42 18.00 10.91 7.62
C ILE A 42 19.47 10.74 8.06
N ALA A 43 20.19 9.77 7.50
CA ALA A 43 21.60 9.52 7.82
C ALA A 43 22.51 10.69 7.39
N THR A 44 22.33 11.21 6.17
CA THR A 44 23.09 12.39 5.69
C THR A 44 22.78 13.64 6.50
N PHE A 45 21.53 13.78 6.97
CA PHE A 45 21.14 14.91 7.83
C PHE A 45 21.77 14.88 9.22
N ILE A 46 21.84 13.71 9.87
CA ILE A 46 22.50 13.56 11.19
C ILE A 46 23.98 13.92 11.08
N VAL A 47 24.67 13.48 10.01
CA VAL A 47 26.07 13.84 9.75
C VAL A 47 26.22 15.35 9.50
N PHE A 48 25.31 15.95 8.75
CA PHE A 48 25.30 17.39 8.47
C PHE A 48 25.06 18.21 9.74
N LEU A 49 24.10 17.81 10.62
CA LEU A 49 23.84 18.47 11.91
C LEU A 49 25.05 18.40 12.88
N THR A 50 25.73 17.26 12.94
CA THR A 50 26.95 17.14 13.78
C THR A 50 28.07 18.03 13.28
N CYS A 51 28.25 18.13 11.96
CA CYS A 51 29.24 19.04 11.35
C CYS A 51 28.91 20.53 11.61
N ILE A 52 27.64 20.91 11.48
CA ILE A 52 27.17 22.28 11.78
C ILE A 52 27.35 22.61 13.25
N ASN A 53 26.94 21.73 14.17
CA ASN A 53 27.09 21.97 15.61
C ASN A 53 28.57 22.13 16.01
N PHE A 54 29.46 21.37 15.37
CA PHE A 54 30.89 21.51 15.58
C PHE A 54 31.45 22.83 15.01
N ALA A 55 31.03 23.22 13.79
CA ALA A 55 31.42 24.48 13.16
C ALA A 55 30.92 25.69 13.97
N ILE A 56 29.65 25.63 14.45
CA ILE A 56 29.04 26.67 15.28
C ILE A 56 29.78 26.82 16.62
N LYS A 57 30.02 25.74 17.36
CA LYS A 57 30.76 25.80 18.63
C LYS A 57 32.18 26.34 18.47
N LYS A 58 32.86 25.97 17.38
CA LYS A 58 34.21 26.45 17.09
C LYS A 58 34.23 27.92 16.70
N SER A 59 33.22 28.35 15.88
CA SER A 59 33.07 29.75 15.49
C SER A 59 32.73 30.64 16.70
N LEU A 60 31.79 30.23 17.57
CA LEU A 60 31.45 30.98 18.79
C LEU A 60 32.65 31.13 19.73
N LYS A 61 33.43 30.07 19.94
CA LYS A 61 34.60 30.10 20.83
C LYS A 61 35.71 30.98 20.26
N ALA A 62 35.93 30.98 18.93
CA ALA A 62 36.89 31.89 18.29
C ALA A 62 36.42 33.35 18.34
N GLN A 63 35.10 33.60 18.21
CA GLN A 63 34.53 34.95 18.34
C GLN A 63 34.66 35.51 19.77
N GLN A 64 34.39 34.69 20.80
CA GLN A 64 34.59 35.11 22.19
C GLN A 64 36.06 35.44 22.49
N GLN A 65 37.00 34.64 22.00
CA GLN A 65 38.43 34.92 22.20
C GLN A 65 38.91 36.16 21.43
N MET A 66 38.39 36.41 20.21
CA MET A 66 38.68 37.63 19.46
C MET A 66 38.09 38.89 20.13
N LEU A 67 36.87 38.80 20.68
CA LEU A 67 36.24 39.91 21.41
C LEU A 67 37.02 40.30 22.66
N ILE A 68 37.51 39.33 23.43
CA ILE A 68 38.32 39.56 24.64
C ILE A 68 39.68 40.15 24.28
N ALA A 69 40.35 39.66 23.22
CA ALA A 69 41.64 40.17 22.77
C ALA A 69 41.57 41.60 22.19
N SER A 70 40.43 42.02 21.63
CA SER A 70 40.25 43.37 21.07
C SER A 70 39.96 44.44 22.13
N LEU A 71 39.67 44.05 23.38
CA LEU A 71 39.37 44.94 24.50
C LEU A 71 40.58 45.18 25.40
N GLU A 72 41.64 44.40 25.26
CA GLU A 72 42.91 44.67 25.98
C GLU A 72 43.82 45.63 25.20
N LEU A 73 43.73 46.85 25.58
CA LEU A 73 44.54 47.97 25.07
C LEU A 73 46.01 47.88 25.59
N ASP A 74 46.89 47.43 24.70
CA ASP A 74 48.32 47.55 24.97
C ASP A 74 48.85 48.81 24.26
N ILE A 75 49.10 49.86 25.03
CA ILE A 75 49.61 51.16 24.53
C ILE A 75 51.14 51.15 24.67
N SER A 76 51.88 50.99 23.58
CA SER A 76 53.30 51.14 23.58
C SER A 76 53.69 52.66 23.63
N ALA A 77 54.68 52.98 24.42
CA ALA A 77 55.01 54.34 24.86
C ALA A 77 55.57 55.28 23.77
N ASN A 78 55.51 54.93 22.49
CA ASN A 78 56.23 55.72 21.45
C ASN A 78 55.33 56.18 20.26
N ASP A 79 54.03 55.93 20.27
CA ASP A 79 53.13 56.41 19.22
C ASP A 79 52.32 57.63 19.66
N SER A 80 52.16 58.63 18.76
CA SER A 80 51.31 59.77 19.04
C SER A 80 49.86 59.29 19.31
N LEU A 81 49.23 59.81 20.35
CA LEU A 81 47.87 59.46 20.76
C LEU A 81 46.86 59.40 19.58
N GLN A 82 47.11 60.24 18.58
CA GLN A 82 46.31 60.35 17.38
C GLN A 82 46.46 59.10 16.44
N ASN A 83 47.70 58.61 16.28
CA ASN A 83 47.95 57.39 15.46
C ASN A 83 47.47 56.17 16.18
N THR A 84 47.64 56.06 17.49
CA THR A 84 47.10 54.94 18.29
C THR A 84 45.57 54.91 18.27
N LEU A 85 44.89 56.05 18.39
CA LEU A 85 43.43 56.17 18.26
C LEU A 85 42.98 55.87 16.86
N LEU A 86 43.70 56.31 15.82
CA LEU A 86 43.37 55.99 14.43
C LEU A 86 43.55 54.49 14.13
N GLU A 87 44.62 53.90 14.60
CA GLU A 87 44.91 52.49 14.49
C GLU A 87 43.86 51.65 15.25
N GLN A 88 43.51 52.02 16.47
CA GLN A 88 42.50 51.40 17.29
C GLN A 88 41.09 51.48 16.64
N THR A 89 40.75 52.67 16.10
CA THR A 89 39.51 52.89 15.39
C THR A 89 39.46 52.01 14.14
N ASN A 90 40.56 51.87 13.38
CA ASN A 90 40.65 51.00 12.22
C ASN A 90 40.61 49.53 12.60
N LYS A 91 41.29 49.14 13.70
CA LYS A 91 41.18 47.74 14.22
C LYS A 91 39.77 47.43 14.67
N THR A 92 39.11 48.34 15.40
CA THR A 92 37.71 48.15 15.84
C THR A 92 36.74 48.05 14.64
N ARG A 93 36.93 48.95 13.62
CA ARG A 93 36.13 48.90 12.38
C ARG A 93 36.33 47.60 11.63
N LEU A 94 37.57 47.11 11.49
CA LEU A 94 37.88 45.86 10.80
C LEU A 94 37.31 44.66 11.57
N ALA A 95 37.44 44.65 12.90
CA ALA A 95 36.86 43.64 13.76
C ALA A 95 35.32 43.64 13.65
N GLY A 96 34.68 44.82 13.71
CA GLY A 96 33.24 44.98 13.52
C GLY A 96 32.76 44.43 12.16
N LYS A 97 33.47 44.79 11.06
CA LYS A 97 33.16 44.25 9.73
C LYS A 97 33.31 42.73 9.65
N ASN A 98 34.34 42.20 10.31
CA ASN A 98 34.53 40.73 10.33
C ASN A 98 33.46 40.03 11.15
N ILE A 99 33.01 40.62 12.27
CA ILE A 99 31.90 40.08 13.07
C ILE A 99 30.58 40.14 12.28
N ASP A 100 30.31 41.26 11.60
CA ASP A 100 29.16 41.47 10.73
C ASP A 100 29.07 40.36 9.65
N ASN A 101 30.19 40.13 8.94
CA ASN A 101 30.25 39.06 7.95
C ASN A 101 30.03 37.66 8.56
N LYS A 102 30.58 37.42 9.77
CA LYS A 102 30.39 36.12 10.44
C LYS A 102 28.98 35.96 10.98
N ALA A 103 28.38 37.01 11.52
CA ALA A 103 26.98 36.99 11.96
C ALA A 103 26.03 36.78 10.77
N SER A 104 26.29 37.45 9.63
CA SER A 104 25.53 37.24 8.40
C SER A 104 25.59 35.76 7.93
N LYS A 105 26.80 35.17 7.88
CA LYS A 105 26.94 33.75 7.53
C LYS A 105 26.23 32.84 8.52
N LEU A 106 26.29 33.13 9.80
CA LEU A 106 25.61 32.37 10.83
C LEU A 106 24.09 32.46 10.67
N ALA A 107 23.55 33.66 10.41
CA ALA A 107 22.13 33.87 10.16
C ALA A 107 21.65 33.12 8.92
N ILE A 108 22.44 33.18 7.82
CA ILE A 108 22.12 32.44 6.57
C ILE A 108 22.07 30.93 6.84
N ASN A 109 23.13 30.39 7.47
CA ASN A 109 23.17 28.95 7.76
C ASN A 109 22.01 28.51 8.67
N SER A 110 21.66 29.36 9.67
CA SER A 110 20.52 29.07 10.55
C SER A 110 19.18 29.08 9.82
N ALA A 111 18.98 30.03 8.89
CA ALA A 111 17.78 30.08 8.06
C ALA A 111 17.69 28.88 7.11
N GLU A 112 18.82 28.45 6.55
CA GLU A 112 18.86 27.22 5.72
C GLU A 112 18.55 25.97 6.53
N VAL A 113 19.11 25.87 7.74
CA VAL A 113 18.81 24.76 8.67
C VAL A 113 17.31 24.76 9.04
N GLY A 114 16.75 25.90 9.40
CA GLY A 114 15.33 26.03 9.71
C GLY A 114 14.43 25.52 8.58
N TYR A 115 14.71 25.98 7.35
CA TYR A 115 13.97 25.50 6.16
C TYR A 115 14.12 24.00 5.93
N PHE A 116 15.31 23.45 6.08
CA PHE A 116 15.53 22.01 5.93
C PHE A 116 14.79 21.20 6.98
N LEU A 117 14.72 21.72 8.21
CA LEU A 117 13.96 21.07 9.30
C LEU A 117 12.46 21.08 9.05
N GLU A 118 11.94 22.13 8.44
CA GLU A 118 10.54 22.18 8.01
C GLU A 118 10.24 21.08 6.96
N GLN A 119 11.11 20.95 5.95
CA GLN A 119 10.97 19.87 4.97
C GLN A 119 11.08 18.48 5.60
N LEU A 120 11.99 18.31 6.56
CA LEU A 120 12.15 17.07 7.30
C LEU A 120 10.90 16.75 8.13
N SER A 121 10.32 17.76 8.79
CA SER A 121 9.08 17.59 9.54
C SER A 121 7.95 17.08 8.67
N ASN A 122 7.77 17.67 7.49
CA ASN A 122 6.78 17.22 6.50
C ASN A 122 7.05 15.79 6.01
N ALA A 123 8.32 15.43 5.78
CA ALA A 123 8.69 14.07 5.38
C ALA A 123 8.41 13.02 6.48
N ILE A 124 8.63 13.40 7.75
CA ILE A 124 8.32 12.56 8.91
C ILE A 124 6.80 12.35 9.03
N GLU A 125 6.01 13.40 8.83
CA GLU A 125 4.53 13.32 8.86
C GLU A 125 4.00 12.36 7.79
N LEU A 126 4.43 12.52 6.53
CA LEU A 126 4.08 11.61 5.45
C LEU A 126 4.51 10.16 5.73
N SER A 127 5.71 9.99 6.31
CA SER A 127 6.20 8.66 6.70
C SER A 127 5.37 8.04 7.82
N SER A 128 4.83 8.86 8.74
CA SER A 128 3.95 8.39 9.80
C SER A 128 2.62 7.88 9.25
N GLU A 129 2.04 8.58 8.28
CA GLU A 129 0.83 8.11 7.57
C GLU A 129 1.07 6.78 6.84
N ASP A 130 2.25 6.63 6.21
CA ASP A 130 2.63 5.38 5.55
C ASP A 130 2.75 4.22 6.55
N VAL A 131 3.30 4.47 7.73
CA VAL A 131 3.41 3.48 8.81
C VAL A 131 2.04 3.04 9.33
N GLU A 132 1.08 3.96 9.47
CA GLU A 132 -0.30 3.63 9.85
C GLU A 132 -0.98 2.73 8.80
N ARG A 133 -0.78 3.04 7.51
CA ARG A 133 -1.28 2.19 6.41
C ARG A 133 -0.66 0.79 6.41
N LEU A 134 0.64 0.71 6.68
CA LEU A 134 1.34 -0.57 6.82
C LEU A 134 0.82 -1.39 8.02
N ALA A 135 0.53 -0.76 9.15
CA ALA A 135 -0.05 -1.41 10.32
C ALA A 135 -1.42 -2.04 10.00
N SER A 136 -2.27 -1.28 9.29
CA SER A 136 -3.57 -1.80 8.81
C SER A 136 -3.39 -2.99 7.87
N SER A 137 -2.43 -2.92 6.93
CA SER A 137 -2.15 -3.99 5.98
C SER A 137 -1.61 -5.25 6.65
N ALA A 138 -0.73 -5.11 7.64
CA ALA A 138 -0.21 -6.23 8.44
C ALA A 138 -1.32 -6.91 9.24
N HIS A 139 -2.24 -6.13 9.81
CA HIS A 139 -3.41 -6.67 10.51
C HIS A 139 -4.31 -7.47 9.55
N GLN A 140 -4.64 -6.92 8.38
CA GLN A 140 -5.43 -7.64 7.36
C GLN A 140 -4.73 -8.92 6.89
N MET A 141 -3.41 -8.90 6.74
CA MET A 141 -2.61 -10.08 6.40
C MET A 141 -2.74 -11.16 7.47
N SER A 142 -2.65 -10.81 8.76
CA SER A 142 -2.83 -11.75 9.87
C SER A 142 -4.23 -12.40 9.85
N VAL A 143 -5.28 -11.63 9.61
CA VAL A 143 -6.65 -12.15 9.46
C VAL A 143 -6.76 -13.10 8.27
N SER A 144 -6.17 -12.72 7.13
CA SER A 144 -6.19 -13.56 5.92
C SER A 144 -5.46 -14.88 6.11
N ILE A 145 -4.32 -14.87 6.80
CA ILE A 145 -3.55 -16.08 7.15
C ILE A 145 -4.41 -17.02 7.99
N LYS A 146 -5.14 -16.50 8.99
CA LYS A 146 -6.02 -17.31 9.83
C LYS A 146 -7.11 -17.98 9.01
N VAL A 147 -7.80 -17.23 8.14
CA VAL A 147 -8.86 -17.78 7.27
C VAL A 147 -8.31 -18.82 6.30
N MET A 148 -7.13 -18.59 5.71
CA MET A 148 -6.49 -19.56 4.83
C MET A 148 -6.10 -20.84 5.56
N ASN A 149 -5.63 -20.73 6.81
CA ASN A 149 -5.29 -21.91 7.62
C ASN A 149 -6.55 -22.74 7.94
N GLU A 150 -7.66 -22.11 8.32
CA GLU A 150 -8.94 -22.79 8.53
C GLU A 150 -9.41 -23.50 7.25
N ASN A 151 -9.33 -22.84 6.10
CA ASN A 151 -9.69 -23.43 4.80
C ASN A 151 -8.79 -24.62 4.43
N SER A 152 -7.49 -24.56 4.72
CA SER A 152 -6.56 -25.67 4.48
C SER A 152 -6.88 -26.89 5.34
N ILE A 153 -7.22 -26.67 6.60
CA ILE A 153 -7.66 -27.76 7.50
C ILE A 153 -8.93 -28.41 6.96
N ILE A 154 -9.92 -27.60 6.56
CA ILE A 154 -11.18 -28.09 5.99
C ILE A 154 -10.91 -28.89 4.70
N ALA A 155 -10.07 -28.38 3.80
CA ALA A 155 -9.72 -29.06 2.56
C ALA A 155 -9.02 -30.40 2.80
N SER A 156 -8.11 -30.48 3.77
CA SER A 156 -7.46 -31.73 4.18
C SER A 156 -8.46 -32.75 4.75
N GLN A 157 -9.41 -32.30 5.58
CA GLN A 157 -10.46 -33.16 6.13
C GLN A 157 -11.39 -33.68 5.04
N GLN A 158 -11.85 -32.82 4.12
CA GLN A 158 -12.70 -33.20 2.99
C GLN A 158 -12.00 -34.21 2.07
N SER A 159 -10.72 -34.00 1.79
CA SER A 159 -9.90 -34.94 1.02
C SER A 159 -9.80 -36.30 1.72
N SER A 160 -9.57 -36.33 3.01
CA SER A 160 -9.53 -37.57 3.80
C SER A 160 -10.87 -38.32 3.79
N GLN A 161 -11.96 -37.57 3.90
CA GLN A 161 -13.30 -38.19 3.81
C GLN A 161 -13.58 -38.77 2.41
N ALA A 162 -13.24 -38.03 1.35
CA ALA A 162 -13.42 -38.52 -0.02
C ALA A 162 -12.56 -39.77 -0.31
N MET A 163 -11.34 -39.87 0.25
CA MET A 163 -10.52 -41.08 0.19
C MET A 163 -11.25 -42.28 0.85
N THR A 164 -11.84 -42.05 2.00
CA THR A 164 -12.59 -43.09 2.74
C THR A 164 -13.77 -43.56 1.92
N GLU A 165 -14.53 -42.65 1.33
CA GLU A 165 -15.69 -42.96 0.47
C GLU A 165 -15.27 -43.67 -0.82
N ALA A 166 -14.20 -43.23 -1.48
CA ALA A 166 -13.64 -43.89 -2.67
C ALA A 166 -13.17 -45.31 -2.38
N SER A 167 -12.49 -45.50 -1.22
CA SER A 167 -12.06 -46.81 -0.77
C SER A 167 -13.24 -47.75 -0.47
N ALA A 168 -14.29 -47.25 0.20
CA ALA A 168 -15.51 -48.00 0.44
C ALA A 168 -16.22 -48.37 -0.87
N GLY A 169 -16.30 -47.43 -1.82
CA GLY A 169 -16.85 -47.67 -3.15
C GLY A 169 -16.06 -48.71 -3.94
N SER A 170 -14.75 -48.70 -3.89
CA SER A 170 -13.88 -49.71 -4.51
C SER A 170 -14.10 -51.10 -3.92
N LYS A 171 -14.24 -51.21 -2.60
CA LYS A 171 -14.60 -52.47 -1.95
C LYS A 171 -15.95 -52.97 -2.40
N GLN A 172 -16.98 -52.11 -2.44
CA GLN A 172 -18.33 -52.48 -2.89
C GLN A 172 -18.35 -52.97 -4.34
N LEU A 173 -17.52 -52.38 -5.22
CA LEU A 173 -17.35 -52.84 -6.60
C LEU A 173 -16.78 -54.25 -6.66
N ASN A 174 -15.76 -54.57 -5.87
CA ASN A 174 -15.18 -55.91 -5.81
C ASN A 174 -16.23 -56.94 -5.31
N ASP A 175 -16.97 -56.61 -4.26
CA ASP A 175 -18.03 -57.43 -3.73
C ASP A 175 -19.13 -57.67 -4.80
N ASN A 176 -19.51 -56.67 -5.57
CA ASN A 176 -20.46 -56.78 -6.65
C ASN A 176 -19.96 -57.69 -7.80
N VAL A 177 -18.66 -57.60 -8.17
CA VAL A 177 -18.02 -58.49 -9.14
C VAL A 177 -18.12 -59.94 -8.69
N GLU A 178 -17.86 -60.21 -7.41
CA GLU A 178 -17.98 -61.57 -6.84
C GLU A 178 -19.42 -62.09 -6.92
N VAL A 179 -20.42 -61.28 -6.53
CA VAL A 179 -21.85 -61.64 -6.62
C VAL A 179 -22.28 -61.94 -8.06
N ILE A 180 -21.82 -61.16 -9.05
CA ILE A 180 -22.14 -61.39 -10.47
C ILE A 180 -21.44 -62.66 -10.97
N ASN A 181 -20.21 -62.94 -10.56
CA ASN A 181 -19.55 -64.20 -10.92
C ASN A 181 -20.29 -65.41 -10.34
N GLN A 182 -20.79 -65.33 -9.11
CA GLN A 182 -21.64 -66.37 -8.51
C GLN A 182 -22.95 -66.53 -9.28
N LEU A 183 -23.60 -65.39 -9.66
CA LEU A 183 -24.79 -65.42 -10.51
C LEU A 183 -24.56 -66.16 -11.84
N ASN A 184 -23.43 -65.88 -12.49
CA ASN A 184 -23.08 -66.59 -13.74
C ASN A 184 -22.91 -68.09 -13.55
N ALA A 185 -22.30 -68.51 -12.44
CA ALA A 185 -22.13 -69.90 -12.09
C ALA A 185 -23.51 -70.58 -11.88
N ASP A 186 -24.42 -69.89 -11.15
CA ASP A 186 -25.80 -70.43 -10.89
C ASP A 186 -26.64 -70.51 -12.15
N VAL A 187 -26.57 -69.48 -13.04
CA VAL A 187 -27.29 -69.50 -14.35
C VAL A 187 -26.73 -70.59 -15.25
N ASN A 188 -25.40 -70.78 -15.31
CA ASN A 188 -24.85 -71.91 -16.10
C ASN A 188 -25.28 -73.28 -15.58
N ASN A 189 -25.32 -73.46 -14.27
CA ASN A 189 -25.82 -74.72 -13.65
C ASN A 189 -27.32 -74.94 -13.95
N ALA A 190 -28.15 -73.89 -13.91
CA ALA A 190 -29.52 -73.93 -14.28
C ALA A 190 -29.68 -74.27 -15.78
N ALA A 191 -28.87 -73.70 -16.66
CA ALA A 191 -28.89 -74.02 -18.10
C ALA A 191 -28.56 -75.49 -18.39
N GLU A 192 -27.60 -76.09 -17.64
CA GLU A 192 -27.30 -77.50 -17.74
C GLU A 192 -28.49 -78.36 -17.33
N LYS A 193 -29.23 -78.01 -16.27
CA LYS A 193 -30.42 -78.70 -15.81
C LYS A 193 -31.58 -78.60 -16.84
N ILE A 194 -31.76 -77.45 -17.43
CA ILE A 194 -32.74 -77.23 -18.49
C ILE A 194 -32.41 -78.09 -19.74
N LYS A 195 -31.11 -78.13 -20.11
CA LYS A 195 -30.64 -79.01 -21.20
C LYS A 195 -30.93 -80.49 -20.93
N SER A 196 -30.66 -80.92 -19.69
CA SER A 196 -31.02 -82.31 -19.28
C SER A 196 -32.51 -82.55 -19.32
N LEU A 197 -33.38 -81.59 -18.94
CA LEU A 197 -34.82 -81.66 -19.07
C LEU A 197 -35.25 -81.78 -20.54
N SER A 198 -34.69 -80.98 -21.43
CA SER A 198 -34.97 -81.08 -22.87
C SER A 198 -34.60 -82.48 -23.46
N GLN A 199 -33.46 -83.02 -23.04
CA GLN A 199 -33.04 -84.36 -23.41
C GLN A 199 -34.02 -85.40 -22.93
N SER A 200 -34.45 -85.33 -21.67
CA SER A 200 -35.47 -86.27 -21.12
C SER A 200 -36.80 -86.14 -21.83
N ALA A 201 -37.22 -84.89 -22.15
CA ALA A 201 -38.41 -84.68 -22.94
C ALA A 201 -38.32 -85.27 -24.34
N ALA A 202 -37.18 -85.17 -25.00
CA ALA A 202 -36.91 -85.78 -26.31
C ALA A 202 -36.92 -87.33 -26.25
N GLU A 203 -36.40 -87.93 -25.18
CA GLU A 203 -36.43 -89.36 -24.94
C GLU A 203 -37.88 -89.80 -24.74
N ILE A 204 -38.66 -89.09 -23.92
CA ILE A 204 -40.11 -89.44 -23.73
C ILE A 204 -40.85 -89.26 -25.04
N GLN A 205 -40.56 -88.26 -25.87
CA GLN A 205 -41.13 -88.05 -27.19
C GLN A 205 -40.90 -89.29 -28.10
N ASN A 206 -39.69 -89.84 -28.09
CA ASN A 206 -39.37 -91.05 -28.82
C ASN A 206 -40.18 -92.24 -28.32
N ILE A 207 -40.32 -92.44 -27.00
CA ILE A 207 -41.15 -93.48 -26.40
C ILE A 207 -42.61 -93.28 -26.80
N THR A 208 -43.12 -92.08 -26.72
CA THR A 208 -44.48 -91.71 -27.09
C THR A 208 -44.78 -92.02 -28.57
N ASN A 209 -43.84 -91.74 -29.47
CA ASN A 209 -43.95 -92.07 -30.89
C ASN A 209 -43.99 -93.58 -31.12
N VAL A 210 -43.21 -94.37 -30.34
CA VAL A 210 -43.27 -95.85 -30.38
C VAL A 210 -44.61 -96.33 -29.88
N ILE A 211 -45.14 -95.76 -28.77
CA ILE A 211 -46.47 -96.17 -28.25
C ILE A 211 -47.61 -95.85 -29.25
N ASP A 212 -47.52 -94.66 -29.88
CA ASP A 212 -48.44 -94.25 -30.94
C ASP A 212 -48.39 -95.23 -32.11
N GLY A 213 -47.18 -95.61 -32.55
CA GLY A 213 -47.01 -96.67 -33.57
C GLY A 213 -47.61 -98.01 -33.17
N ILE A 214 -47.37 -98.43 -31.90
CA ILE A 214 -47.97 -99.66 -31.35
C ILE A 214 -49.50 -99.55 -31.30
N SER A 215 -50.02 -98.40 -30.87
CA SER A 215 -51.46 -98.12 -30.82
C SER A 215 -52.07 -98.18 -32.22
N GLY A 216 -51.37 -97.57 -33.21
CA GLY A 216 -51.82 -97.68 -34.63
C GLY A 216 -51.83 -99.11 -35.15
N GLN A 217 -50.78 -99.88 -34.85
CA GLN A 217 -50.75 -101.33 -35.20
C GLN A 217 -51.81 -102.13 -34.49
N THR A 218 -52.05 -101.87 -33.20
CA THR A 218 -53.05 -102.51 -32.38
C THR A 218 -54.46 -102.21 -32.91
N ASN A 219 -54.73 -100.97 -33.31
CA ASN A 219 -55.97 -100.53 -33.93
C ASN A 219 -56.24 -101.27 -35.26
N LEU A 220 -55.15 -101.40 -36.06
CA LEU A 220 -55.27 -102.20 -37.32
C LEU A 220 -55.46 -103.67 -37.05
N LEU A 221 -54.78 -104.30 -36.07
CA LEU A 221 -54.96 -105.67 -35.66
C LEU A 221 -56.38 -105.91 -35.13
N ALA A 222 -56.88 -105.01 -34.29
CA ALA A 222 -58.24 -105.06 -33.75
C ALA A 222 -59.28 -104.87 -34.86
N LEU A 223 -59.07 -104.00 -35.84
CA LEU A 223 -59.93 -103.85 -37.01
C LEU A 223 -59.96 -105.15 -37.85
N ASN A 224 -58.80 -105.73 -38.08
CA ASN A 224 -58.72 -107.00 -38.78
C ASN A 224 -59.43 -108.12 -38.02
N ALA A 225 -59.27 -108.17 -36.67
CA ALA A 225 -59.99 -109.13 -35.81
C ALA A 225 -61.50 -108.88 -35.80
N ALA A 226 -61.96 -107.62 -35.76
CA ALA A 226 -63.35 -107.24 -35.87
C ALA A 226 -63.98 -107.66 -37.22
N ILE A 227 -63.22 -107.47 -38.32
CA ILE A 227 -63.61 -107.85 -39.64
C ILE A 227 -63.77 -109.42 -39.70
N GLU A 228 -62.76 -110.14 -39.16
CA GLU A 228 -62.81 -111.62 -39.21
C GLU A 228 -63.90 -112.24 -38.26
N ALA A 229 -64.15 -111.59 -37.10
CA ALA A 229 -65.20 -111.87 -36.17
C ALA A 229 -66.59 -111.64 -36.80
N ALA A 230 -66.76 -110.53 -37.56
CA ALA A 230 -68.02 -110.33 -38.36
C ALA A 230 -68.18 -111.34 -39.46
N ARG A 231 -67.04 -111.79 -39.99
CA ARG A 231 -67.02 -112.80 -41.02
C ARG A 231 -67.43 -114.19 -40.50
N ALA A 232 -67.18 -114.53 -39.21
CA ALA A 232 -67.50 -115.72 -38.51
C ALA A 232 -69.00 -115.79 -38.05
N GLY A 233 -69.84 -114.80 -38.28
CA GLY A 233 -71.24 -114.73 -37.99
C GLY A 233 -71.55 -114.83 -36.48
N GLU A 234 -72.63 -115.58 -36.12
CA GLU A 234 -73.06 -115.73 -34.72
C GLU A 234 -71.97 -116.33 -33.79
N GLN A 235 -71.05 -117.11 -34.29
CA GLN A 235 -69.93 -117.68 -33.50
C GLN A 235 -68.83 -116.69 -33.18
N GLY A 236 -68.78 -115.61 -33.92
CA GLY A 236 -67.73 -114.54 -33.70
C GLY A 236 -68.19 -113.43 -32.81
N ARG A 237 -69.48 -113.36 -32.30
CA ARG A 237 -69.98 -112.18 -31.52
C ARG A 237 -69.16 -111.81 -30.29
N GLY A 238 -68.70 -112.82 -29.52
CA GLY A 238 -67.87 -112.59 -28.37
C GLY A 238 -66.46 -111.97 -28.75
N PHE A 239 -65.85 -112.43 -29.85
CA PHE A 239 -64.61 -111.92 -30.39
C PHE A 239 -64.78 -110.53 -31.02
N ALA A 240 -65.88 -110.20 -31.63
CA ALA A 240 -66.19 -108.89 -32.18
C ALA A 240 -66.27 -107.85 -31.07
N VAL A 241 -66.88 -108.07 -29.91
CA VAL A 241 -66.97 -107.21 -28.78
C VAL A 241 -65.55 -106.94 -28.20
N VAL A 242 -64.75 -108.03 -28.08
CA VAL A 242 -63.34 -107.87 -27.62
C VAL A 242 -62.49 -107.04 -28.61
N ALA A 243 -62.69 -107.34 -29.93
CA ALA A 243 -61.95 -106.56 -30.96
C ALA A 243 -62.36 -105.09 -30.99
N ASP A 244 -63.66 -104.77 -30.85
CA ASP A 244 -64.12 -103.38 -30.77
C ASP A 244 -63.59 -102.68 -29.48
N GLU A 245 -63.56 -103.39 -28.33
CA GLU A 245 -63.01 -102.85 -27.08
C GLU A 245 -61.48 -102.60 -27.20
N VAL A 246 -60.76 -103.60 -27.81
CA VAL A 246 -59.31 -103.39 -28.08
C VAL A 246 -59.07 -102.21 -29.04
N ARG A 247 -59.97 -102.08 -30.07
CA ARG A 247 -59.90 -100.94 -31.00
C ARG A 247 -60.16 -99.58 -30.32
N ALA A 248 -61.17 -99.55 -29.45
CA ALA A 248 -61.49 -98.35 -28.66
C ALA A 248 -60.34 -97.99 -27.69
N LEU A 249 -59.72 -99.02 -27.07
CA LEU A 249 -58.55 -98.80 -26.20
C LEU A 249 -57.34 -98.29 -26.97
N ALA A 250 -57.07 -98.86 -28.16
CA ALA A 250 -56.01 -98.42 -29.05
C ALA A 250 -56.23 -96.95 -29.51
N SER A 251 -57.45 -96.60 -29.89
CA SER A 251 -57.80 -95.21 -30.25
C SER A 251 -57.63 -94.25 -29.08
N LYS A 252 -58.08 -94.64 -27.88
CA LYS A 252 -57.85 -93.83 -26.68
C LYS A 252 -56.36 -93.69 -26.35
N THR A 253 -55.56 -94.74 -26.58
CA THR A 253 -54.11 -94.71 -26.37
C THR A 253 -53.45 -93.78 -27.37
N ALA A 254 -53.85 -93.83 -28.65
CA ALA A 254 -53.31 -92.89 -29.68
C ALA A 254 -53.71 -91.45 -29.36
N GLU A 255 -54.93 -91.15 -28.93
CA GLU A 255 -55.30 -89.78 -28.48
C GLU A 255 -54.50 -89.31 -27.26
N ALA A 256 -54.25 -90.22 -26.30
CA ALA A 256 -53.41 -89.91 -25.14
C ALA A 256 -51.96 -89.64 -25.55
N THR A 257 -51.37 -90.43 -26.46
CA THR A 257 -50.01 -90.22 -26.98
C THR A 257 -49.87 -88.93 -27.78
N GLU A 258 -50.91 -88.59 -28.58
CA GLU A 258 -50.94 -87.27 -29.29
C GLU A 258 -50.93 -86.08 -28.32
N LYS A 259 -51.72 -86.14 -27.25
CA LYS A 259 -51.75 -85.13 -26.20
C LYS A 259 -50.39 -85.02 -25.49
N ILE A 260 -49.79 -86.17 -25.15
CA ILE A 260 -48.43 -86.20 -24.56
C ILE A 260 -47.41 -85.61 -25.53
N GLY A 261 -47.47 -85.96 -26.81
CA GLY A 261 -46.60 -85.39 -27.84
C GLY A 261 -46.72 -83.87 -27.95
N THR A 262 -47.93 -83.34 -27.90
CA THR A 262 -48.21 -81.91 -27.89
C THR A 262 -47.56 -81.21 -26.64
N MET A 263 -47.75 -81.82 -25.46
CA MET A 263 -47.13 -81.28 -24.20
C MET A 263 -45.62 -81.37 -24.26
N LEU A 264 -45.01 -82.38 -24.81
CA LEU A 264 -43.58 -82.54 -24.96
C LEU A 264 -42.98 -81.49 -25.93
N ASN A 265 -43.69 -81.25 -27.05
CA ASN A 265 -43.28 -80.16 -27.96
C ASN A 265 -43.34 -78.81 -27.26
N GLN A 266 -44.37 -78.54 -26.47
CA GLN A 266 -44.44 -77.32 -25.68
C GLN A 266 -43.29 -77.23 -24.66
N ILE A 267 -42.95 -78.30 -23.94
CA ILE A 267 -41.81 -78.35 -23.01
C ILE A 267 -40.52 -78.08 -23.75
N ASN A 268 -40.32 -78.67 -24.94
CA ASN A 268 -39.11 -78.41 -25.74
C ASN A 268 -39.02 -76.94 -26.19
N GLU A 269 -40.10 -76.30 -26.57
CA GLU A 269 -40.15 -74.90 -26.94
C GLU A 269 -39.82 -74.00 -25.72
N GLU A 270 -40.46 -74.23 -24.57
CA GLU A 270 -40.24 -73.50 -23.32
C GLU A 270 -38.80 -73.66 -22.80
N THR A 271 -38.24 -74.88 -22.89
CA THR A 271 -36.84 -75.13 -22.50
C THR A 271 -35.85 -74.43 -23.43
N SER A 272 -36.13 -74.39 -24.75
CA SER A 272 -35.35 -73.67 -25.74
C SER A 272 -35.36 -72.15 -25.46
N GLN A 273 -36.57 -71.60 -25.24
CA GLN A 273 -36.69 -70.16 -24.88
C GLN A 273 -35.95 -69.82 -23.57
N THR A 274 -36.11 -70.68 -22.53
CA THR A 274 -35.44 -70.51 -21.26
C THR A 274 -33.91 -70.51 -21.40
N THR A 275 -33.38 -71.44 -22.20
CA THR A 275 -31.95 -71.54 -22.50
C THR A 275 -31.45 -70.27 -23.19
N HIS A 276 -32.21 -69.69 -24.12
CA HIS A 276 -31.88 -68.44 -24.79
C HIS A 276 -31.85 -67.29 -23.81
N VAL A 277 -32.85 -67.18 -22.93
CA VAL A 277 -32.85 -66.11 -21.86
C VAL A 277 -31.64 -66.28 -20.95
N MET A 278 -31.30 -67.51 -20.53
CA MET A 278 -30.10 -67.74 -19.70
C MET A 278 -28.82 -67.32 -20.38
N ALA A 279 -28.65 -67.58 -21.67
CA ALA A 279 -27.50 -67.10 -22.46
C ALA A 279 -27.41 -65.54 -22.48
N GLN A 280 -28.57 -64.90 -22.64
CA GLN A 280 -28.63 -63.41 -22.58
C GLN A 280 -28.25 -62.87 -21.21
N VAL A 281 -28.68 -63.50 -20.11
CA VAL A 281 -28.31 -63.12 -18.74
C VAL A 281 -26.79 -63.23 -18.52
N VAL A 282 -26.15 -64.30 -18.97
CA VAL A 282 -24.70 -64.48 -18.90
C VAL A 282 -23.99 -63.43 -19.69
N GLU A 283 -24.43 -63.12 -20.92
CA GLU A 283 -23.82 -62.06 -21.73
C GLU A 283 -23.94 -60.65 -21.05
N GLN A 284 -25.11 -60.36 -20.49
CA GLN A 284 -25.39 -59.12 -19.80
C GLN A 284 -24.54 -58.99 -18.53
N SER A 285 -24.38 -60.05 -17.77
CA SER A 285 -23.53 -60.15 -16.62
C SER A 285 -22.06 -59.88 -16.97
N HIS A 286 -21.57 -60.47 -18.06
CA HIS A 286 -20.21 -60.17 -18.55
C HIS A 286 -20.02 -58.70 -18.93
N ARG A 287 -21.00 -58.05 -19.54
CA ARG A 287 -20.94 -56.61 -19.85
C ARG A 287 -20.90 -55.79 -18.58
N ILE A 288 -21.64 -56.13 -17.53
CA ILE A 288 -21.60 -55.43 -16.24
C ILE A 288 -20.23 -55.56 -15.61
N VAL A 289 -19.68 -56.77 -15.50
CA VAL A 289 -18.33 -56.99 -14.95
C VAL A 289 -17.27 -56.18 -15.71
N LYS A 290 -17.35 -56.16 -17.04
CA LYS A 290 -16.43 -55.38 -17.88
C LYS A 290 -16.54 -53.86 -17.62
N SER A 291 -17.75 -53.35 -17.34
CA SER A 291 -17.95 -51.92 -17.02
C SER A 291 -17.49 -51.54 -15.63
N MET A 292 -17.34 -52.48 -14.71
CA MET A 292 -16.83 -52.22 -13.35
C MET A 292 -15.31 -51.96 -13.31
N GLY A 293 -14.55 -52.50 -14.25
CA GLY A 293 -13.11 -52.27 -14.33
C GLY A 293 -12.70 -50.80 -14.45
N PRO A 294 -13.23 -50.07 -15.46
CA PRO A 294 -12.97 -48.61 -15.57
C PRO A 294 -13.42 -47.82 -14.33
N LEU A 295 -14.54 -48.24 -13.70
CA LEU A 295 -15.03 -47.57 -12.50
C LEU A 295 -14.10 -47.79 -11.30
N ALA A 296 -13.54 -48.98 -11.13
CA ALA A 296 -12.54 -49.28 -10.11
C ALA A 296 -11.25 -48.43 -10.31
N THR A 297 -10.83 -48.28 -11.58
CA THR A 297 -9.68 -47.40 -11.91
C THR A 297 -10.02 -45.96 -11.53
N SER A 298 -11.20 -45.44 -11.90
CA SER A 298 -11.59 -44.07 -11.57
C SER A 298 -11.64 -43.81 -10.05
N LEU A 299 -12.12 -44.77 -9.25
CA LEU A 299 -12.10 -44.67 -7.79
C LEU A 299 -10.69 -44.69 -7.22
N SER A 300 -9.78 -45.47 -7.81
CA SER A 300 -8.36 -45.46 -7.47
C SER A 300 -7.72 -44.10 -7.78
N ASP A 301 -8.04 -43.53 -8.94
CA ASP A 301 -7.53 -42.19 -9.33
C ASP A 301 -8.04 -41.10 -8.40
N VAL A 302 -9.33 -41.15 -8.03
CA VAL A 302 -9.92 -40.24 -7.02
C VAL A 302 -9.19 -40.37 -5.70
N ASN A 303 -8.90 -41.60 -5.24
CA ASN A 303 -8.17 -41.84 -4.00
C ASN A 303 -6.77 -41.19 -4.04
N GLN A 304 -6.04 -41.37 -5.15
CA GLN A 304 -4.71 -40.77 -5.35
C GLN A 304 -4.78 -39.24 -5.38
N GLN A 305 -5.72 -38.66 -6.13
CA GLN A 305 -5.89 -37.21 -6.20
C GLN A 305 -6.26 -36.59 -4.84
N MET A 306 -7.10 -37.25 -4.08
CA MET A 306 -7.46 -36.79 -2.74
C MET A 306 -6.30 -36.88 -1.76
N LYS A 307 -5.45 -37.89 -1.88
CA LYS A 307 -4.21 -37.96 -1.10
C LYS A 307 -3.29 -36.77 -1.42
N GLU A 308 -3.06 -36.50 -2.69
CA GLU A 308 -2.23 -35.37 -3.13
C GLU A 308 -2.81 -34.02 -2.65
N SER A 309 -4.15 -33.87 -2.70
CA SER A 309 -4.86 -32.70 -2.19
C SER A 309 -4.70 -32.53 -0.68
N SER A 310 -4.77 -33.62 0.09
CA SER A 310 -4.56 -33.60 1.53
C SER A 310 -3.10 -33.21 1.87
N ASP A 311 -2.13 -33.77 1.18
CA ASP A 311 -0.72 -33.45 1.36
C ASP A 311 -0.43 -31.99 1.01
N ALA A 312 -0.98 -31.49 -0.10
CA ALA A 312 -0.87 -30.09 -0.49
C ALA A 312 -1.48 -29.14 0.56
N SER A 313 -2.65 -29.50 1.11
CA SER A 313 -3.30 -28.72 2.18
C SER A 313 -2.45 -28.66 3.45
N ASN A 314 -1.79 -29.76 3.82
CA ASN A 314 -0.87 -29.79 4.95
C ASN A 314 0.37 -28.91 4.70
N HIS A 315 0.92 -28.93 3.49
CA HIS A 315 2.02 -28.03 3.12
C HIS A 315 1.61 -26.55 3.18
N ILE A 316 0.40 -26.22 2.70
CA ILE A 316 -0.15 -24.86 2.81
C ILE A 316 -0.27 -24.46 4.29
N SER A 317 -0.79 -25.32 5.16
CA SER A 317 -0.93 -25.02 6.59
C SER A 317 0.44 -24.73 7.23
N THR A 318 1.47 -25.50 6.88
CA THR A 318 2.84 -25.24 7.36
C THR A 318 3.39 -23.90 6.88
N ALA A 319 3.23 -23.58 5.59
CA ALA A 319 3.65 -22.29 5.06
C ALA A 319 2.90 -21.12 5.70
N LEU A 320 1.60 -21.28 5.99
CA LEU A 320 0.80 -20.27 6.69
C LEU A 320 1.28 -20.05 8.13
N GLN A 321 1.82 -21.05 8.78
CA GLN A 321 2.40 -20.91 10.12
C GLN A 321 3.69 -20.07 10.08
N GLU A 322 4.53 -20.25 9.05
CA GLU A 322 5.70 -19.40 8.79
C GLU A 322 5.27 -17.95 8.45
N HIS A 323 4.25 -17.79 7.59
CA HIS A 323 3.69 -16.47 7.27
C HIS A 323 3.13 -15.75 8.50
N ASN A 324 2.48 -16.45 9.43
CA ASN A 324 2.01 -15.87 10.69
C ASN A 324 3.16 -15.34 11.54
N THR A 325 4.26 -16.08 11.63
CA THR A 325 5.47 -15.63 12.34
C THR A 325 6.03 -14.37 11.70
N THR A 326 6.20 -14.37 10.37
CA THR A 326 6.69 -13.22 9.61
C THR A 326 5.76 -12.00 9.76
N SER A 327 4.44 -12.20 9.73
CA SER A 327 3.45 -11.12 9.95
C SER A 327 3.58 -10.48 11.33
N ASN A 328 3.85 -11.28 12.36
CA ASN A 328 4.10 -10.76 13.71
C ASN A 328 5.42 -9.98 13.78
N GLU A 329 6.48 -10.45 13.12
CA GLU A 329 7.75 -9.72 13.03
C GLU A 329 7.59 -8.37 12.33
N ILE A 330 6.82 -8.34 11.24
CA ILE A 330 6.46 -7.10 10.53
C ILE A 330 5.70 -6.15 11.46
N SER A 331 4.73 -6.63 12.23
CA SER A 331 3.96 -5.81 13.17
C SER A 331 4.85 -5.19 14.26
N VAL A 332 5.83 -5.94 14.77
CA VAL A 332 6.82 -5.43 15.71
C VAL A 332 7.71 -4.37 15.06
N ALA A 333 8.18 -4.61 13.83
CA ALA A 333 9.01 -3.66 13.10
C ALA A 333 8.25 -2.35 12.82
N ILE A 334 6.96 -2.42 12.46
CA ILE A 334 6.09 -1.27 12.26
C ILE A 334 5.94 -0.46 13.55
N THR A 335 5.73 -1.14 14.69
CA THR A 335 5.63 -0.48 16.00
C THR A 335 6.93 0.26 16.36
N ASN A 336 8.07 -0.37 16.13
CA ASN A 336 9.37 0.24 16.34
C ASN A 336 9.60 1.46 15.44
N LEU A 337 9.19 1.36 14.17
CA LEU A 337 9.29 2.46 13.20
C LEU A 337 8.38 3.62 13.58
N HIS A 338 7.16 3.36 14.03
CA HIS A 338 6.26 4.39 14.56
C HIS A 338 6.90 5.15 15.73
N ASN A 339 7.41 4.44 16.72
CA ASN A 339 8.07 5.05 17.87
C ASN A 339 9.30 5.88 17.46
N PHE A 340 10.08 5.37 16.51
CA PHE A 340 11.22 6.10 15.95
C PHE A 340 10.80 7.40 15.28
N LEU A 341 9.73 7.41 14.46
CA LEU A 341 9.22 8.60 13.79
C LEU A 341 8.70 9.63 14.80
N VAL A 342 7.99 9.20 15.82
CA VAL A 342 7.52 10.07 16.92
C VAL A 342 8.69 10.74 17.63
N GLU A 343 9.74 9.98 17.95
CA GLU A 343 10.96 10.52 18.57
C GLU A 343 11.66 11.51 17.63
N LYS A 344 11.80 11.18 16.35
CA LYS A 344 12.45 12.05 15.36
C LYS A 344 11.66 13.31 15.06
N SER A 345 10.34 13.26 15.09
CA SER A 345 9.48 14.44 15.01
C SER A 345 9.79 15.41 16.17
N LYS A 346 9.85 14.90 17.40
CA LYS A 346 10.19 15.70 18.57
C LYS A 346 11.60 16.30 18.50
N GLU A 347 12.58 15.50 18.11
CA GLU A 347 13.96 16.00 17.95
C GLU A 347 14.05 17.10 16.87
N THR A 348 13.33 16.92 15.75
CA THR A 348 13.27 17.89 14.66
C THR A 348 12.69 19.22 15.14
N HIS A 349 11.63 19.21 15.93
CA HIS A 349 11.08 20.44 16.55
C HIS A 349 12.08 21.11 17.48
N ILE A 350 12.75 20.36 18.34
CA ILE A 350 13.77 20.92 19.26
C ILE A 350 14.90 21.60 18.48
N VAL A 351 15.36 21.00 17.39
CA VAL A 351 16.43 21.58 16.58
C VAL A 351 15.93 22.79 15.79
N SER A 352 14.66 22.77 15.35
CA SER A 352 14.02 23.93 14.70
C SER A 352 13.95 25.13 15.63
N ASP A 353 13.53 24.93 16.87
CA ASP A 353 13.51 25.98 17.89
C ASP A 353 14.91 26.55 18.13
N LYS A 354 15.95 25.71 18.22
CA LYS A 354 17.32 26.13 18.36
C LYS A 354 17.86 26.93 17.17
N ALA A 355 17.44 26.53 15.94
CA ALA A 355 17.80 27.31 14.75
C ALA A 355 17.15 28.69 14.76
N ALA A 356 15.90 28.79 15.21
CA ALA A 356 15.20 30.05 15.39
C ALA A 356 15.86 30.94 16.48
N GLU A 357 16.22 30.36 17.64
CA GLU A 357 16.97 31.04 18.68
C GLU A 357 18.32 31.57 18.18
N LEU A 358 18.98 30.79 17.31
CA LEU A 358 20.25 31.20 16.72
C LEU A 358 20.08 32.39 15.76
N CYS A 359 19.00 32.38 14.93
CA CYS A 359 18.64 33.55 14.12
C CYS A 359 18.39 34.78 15.00
N GLN A 360 17.64 34.69 16.08
CA GLN A 360 17.41 35.79 17.02
C GLN A 360 18.70 36.27 17.70
N SER A 361 19.62 35.36 18.02
CA SER A 361 20.91 35.70 18.58
C SER A 361 21.74 36.50 17.58
N THR A 362 21.69 36.15 16.29
CA THR A 362 22.37 36.94 15.25
C THR A 362 21.76 38.32 15.05
N GLU A 363 20.43 38.45 15.16
CA GLU A 363 19.74 39.74 15.16
C GLU A 363 20.27 40.67 16.29
N SER A 364 20.42 40.09 17.49
CA SER A 364 21.01 40.84 18.63
C SER A 364 22.44 41.28 18.37
N ILE A 365 23.27 40.44 17.74
CA ILE A 365 24.65 40.81 17.35
C ILE A 365 24.62 42.01 16.39
N PHE A 366 23.71 42.04 15.41
CA PHE A 366 23.62 43.19 14.49
C PHE A 366 23.17 44.47 15.19
N ILE A 367 22.27 44.38 16.18
CA ILE A 367 21.85 45.53 16.99
C ILE A 367 23.04 46.08 17.77
N GLU A 368 23.87 45.23 18.39
CA GLU A 368 25.07 45.64 19.10
C GLU A 368 26.13 46.23 18.16
N LEU A 369 26.32 45.59 16.98
CA LEU A 369 27.25 46.10 15.97
C LEU A 369 26.87 47.49 15.43
N ALA A 370 25.58 47.83 15.44
CA ALA A 370 25.11 49.15 14.99
C ALA A 370 25.61 50.32 15.86
N GLN A 371 26.19 50.03 17.03
CA GLN A 371 26.86 51.03 17.85
C GLN A 371 28.24 51.42 17.27
N PHE A 372 28.78 50.59 16.38
CA PHE A 372 30.08 50.78 15.74
C PHE A 372 29.91 51.13 14.26
N LYS A 373 30.72 52.07 13.74
CA LYS A 373 30.77 52.34 12.30
C LYS A 373 31.64 51.29 11.61
N THR A 374 31.00 50.20 11.15
CA THR A 374 31.69 49.07 10.50
C THR A 374 32.00 49.34 9.03
N GLY A 375 31.22 50.22 8.37
CA GLY A 375 31.26 50.45 6.93
C GLY A 375 30.83 49.24 6.12
N SER A 376 30.02 48.35 6.71
CA SER A 376 29.45 47.16 6.02
C SER A 376 28.25 47.54 5.15
N HIS A 377 27.89 46.65 4.23
CA HIS A 377 26.66 46.80 3.43
C HIS A 377 25.40 46.76 4.32
N ILE A 378 25.39 45.96 5.36
CA ILE A 378 24.30 45.87 6.32
C ILE A 378 24.07 47.18 7.02
N GLU A 379 25.15 47.81 7.54
CA GLU A 379 25.07 49.15 8.17
C GLU A 379 24.43 50.17 7.22
N LYS A 380 24.85 50.17 5.93
CA LYS A 380 24.29 51.06 4.91
C LYS A 380 22.79 50.86 4.71
N PHE A 381 22.32 49.62 4.63
CA PHE A 381 20.92 49.32 4.42
C PHE A 381 20.08 49.58 5.70
N CYS A 382 20.64 49.34 6.89
CA CYS A 382 20.00 49.74 8.15
C CYS A 382 19.76 51.25 8.23
N GLN A 383 20.76 52.06 7.85
CA GLN A 383 20.61 53.51 7.78
C GLN A 383 19.58 53.94 6.71
N GLN A 384 19.59 53.29 5.56
CA GLN A 384 18.64 53.56 4.47
C GLN A 384 17.21 53.28 4.90
N ALA A 385 16.96 52.15 5.62
CA ALA A 385 15.65 51.81 6.15
C ALA A 385 15.13 52.83 7.17
N GLN A 386 16.02 53.31 8.06
CA GLN A 386 15.68 54.35 9.04
C GLN A 386 15.32 55.70 8.39
N ILE A 387 16.10 56.12 7.37
CA ILE A 387 15.81 57.34 6.59
C ILE A 387 14.47 57.21 5.90
N ALA A 388 14.22 56.09 5.24
CA ALA A 388 12.97 55.85 4.52
C ALA A 388 11.76 55.77 5.49
N ALA A 389 11.92 55.13 6.63
CA ALA A 389 10.86 55.06 7.66
C ALA A 389 10.50 56.48 8.18
N GLN A 390 11.51 57.32 8.40
CA GLN A 390 11.28 58.73 8.76
C GLN A 390 10.56 59.50 7.64
N GLN A 391 10.99 59.36 6.40
CA GLN A 391 10.35 60.01 5.22
C GLN A 391 8.87 59.59 5.08
N VAL A 392 8.56 58.32 5.28
CA VAL A 392 7.18 57.83 5.23
C VAL A 392 6.35 58.42 6.38
N GLY A 393 6.91 58.44 7.59
CA GLY A 393 6.26 59.04 8.76
C GLY A 393 5.96 60.52 8.59
N GLU A 394 6.94 61.29 8.07
CA GLU A 394 6.78 62.71 7.72
C GLU A 394 5.74 62.91 6.62
N MET A 395 5.78 62.09 5.57
CA MET A 395 4.81 62.14 4.48
C MET A 395 3.38 61.89 5.01
N PHE A 396 3.16 60.88 5.82
CA PHE A 396 1.86 60.63 6.43
C PHE A 396 1.39 61.78 7.35
N SER A 397 2.30 62.31 8.17
CA SER A 397 2.00 63.45 9.04
C SER A 397 1.57 64.68 8.25
N ASP A 398 2.25 64.97 7.12
CA ASP A 398 1.91 66.07 6.23
C ASP A 398 0.57 65.86 5.52
N LYS A 399 0.22 64.62 5.15
CA LYS A 399 -1.10 64.32 4.54
C LYS A 399 -2.24 64.43 5.56
N ILE A 400 -1.98 64.12 6.83
CA ILE A 400 -2.93 64.37 7.91
C ILE A 400 -3.12 65.89 8.12
N LYS A 401 -2.03 66.68 8.18
CA LYS A 401 -2.14 68.14 8.31
C LYS A 401 -2.86 68.80 7.15
N ALA A 402 -2.70 68.25 5.95
CA ALA A 402 -3.34 68.73 4.74
C ALA A 402 -4.78 68.17 4.53
N GLU A 403 -5.31 67.50 5.51
CA GLU A 403 -6.67 66.88 5.52
C GLU A 403 -6.95 65.91 4.35
N VAL A 404 -5.88 65.32 3.77
CA VAL A 404 -5.97 64.35 2.68
C VAL A 404 -6.42 62.99 3.23
N ILE A 405 -6.06 62.66 4.46
CA ILE A 405 -6.49 61.49 5.24
C ILE A 405 -6.63 61.85 6.68
N SER A 406 -7.61 61.29 7.39
CA SER A 406 -7.69 61.46 8.85
C SER A 406 -6.69 60.54 9.56
N GLN A 407 -6.22 60.95 10.74
CA GLN A 407 -5.36 60.08 11.57
C GLN A 407 -6.11 58.78 11.94
N LYS A 408 -7.45 58.84 12.12
CA LYS A 408 -8.30 57.68 12.39
C LYS A 408 -8.26 56.66 11.22
N ASP A 409 -8.35 57.15 9.99
CA ASP A 409 -8.36 56.30 8.81
C ASP A 409 -6.94 55.70 8.52
N LEU A 410 -5.89 56.45 8.76
CA LEU A 410 -4.52 55.96 8.63
C LEU A 410 -4.16 54.85 9.62
N PHE A 411 -4.77 54.86 10.80
CA PHE A 411 -4.60 53.85 11.86
C PHE A 411 -5.78 52.87 11.94
N ASN A 412 -6.59 52.80 10.88
CA ASN A 412 -7.69 51.82 10.77
C ASN A 412 -7.15 50.59 10.02
N PHE A 413 -6.75 49.59 10.78
CA PHE A 413 -6.21 48.31 10.26
C PHE A 413 -7.30 47.25 10.00
N ASN A 414 -8.47 47.70 9.58
CA ASN A 414 -9.53 46.79 9.08
C ASN A 414 -9.35 46.62 7.57
N TYR A 415 -9.18 45.39 7.14
CA TYR A 415 -8.97 45.04 5.73
C TYR A 415 -10.23 44.41 5.16
N HIS A 416 -10.49 44.73 3.88
CA HIS A 416 -11.56 44.15 3.10
C HIS A 416 -10.98 43.29 1.99
N GLU A 417 -11.41 42.05 1.89
CA GLU A 417 -10.95 41.13 0.86
C GLU A 417 -11.30 41.63 -0.54
N ILE A 418 -10.36 41.48 -1.47
CA ILE A 418 -10.59 41.69 -2.89
C ILE A 418 -11.04 40.34 -3.45
N ALA A 419 -12.29 40.27 -3.92
CA ALA A 419 -12.85 39.05 -4.48
C ALA A 419 -12.02 38.53 -5.66
N ASP A 420 -12.03 37.23 -5.86
CA ASP A 420 -11.43 36.53 -6.99
C ASP A 420 -9.90 36.77 -7.16
N THR A 421 -9.17 37.02 -6.06
CA THR A 421 -7.71 37.14 -6.07
C THR A 421 -7.03 35.94 -5.43
N SER A 422 -6.05 35.38 -6.11
CA SER A 422 -5.16 34.35 -5.59
C SER A 422 -3.72 34.67 -6.01
N PRO A 423 -2.79 34.93 -5.04
CA PRO A 423 -3.00 34.97 -3.59
C PRO A 423 -4.00 36.02 -3.12
N GLN A 424 -4.65 35.78 -1.98
CA GLN A 424 -5.67 36.68 -1.41
C GLN A 424 -5.10 38.11 -1.22
N LYS A 425 -5.86 39.10 -1.65
CA LYS A 425 -5.53 40.51 -1.56
C LYS A 425 -6.58 41.27 -0.77
N TYR A 426 -6.22 42.44 -0.29
CA TYR A 426 -7.04 43.24 0.61
C TYR A 426 -7.01 44.71 0.24
N HIS A 427 -8.02 45.43 0.67
CA HIS A 427 -8.09 46.89 0.65
C HIS A 427 -8.09 47.44 2.06
N SER A 428 -7.42 48.58 2.25
CA SER A 428 -7.42 49.38 3.47
C SER A 428 -7.92 50.80 3.21
N SER A 429 -8.25 51.52 4.29
CA SER A 429 -8.67 52.92 4.25
C SER A 429 -7.54 53.89 3.76
N PHE A 430 -6.29 53.47 3.82
CA PHE A 430 -5.11 54.28 3.47
C PHE A 430 -4.50 53.91 2.11
N ASP A 431 -4.99 52.93 1.39
CA ASP A 431 -4.43 52.48 0.13
C ASP A 431 -4.28 53.58 -0.91
N ARG A 432 -5.27 54.48 -1.02
CA ARG A 432 -5.21 55.60 -1.96
C ARG A 432 -4.04 56.50 -1.72
N ILE A 433 -3.61 56.70 -0.47
CA ILE A 433 -2.50 57.53 -0.08
C ILE A 433 -1.18 56.83 -0.33
N THR A 434 -1.12 55.55 0.06
CA THR A 434 0.09 54.73 -0.11
C THR A 434 0.40 54.53 -1.57
N ASP A 435 -0.57 54.19 -2.41
CA ASP A 435 -0.41 53.97 -3.86
C ASP A 435 0.09 55.26 -4.57
N LYS A 436 -0.31 56.42 -4.09
CA LYS A 436 0.07 57.69 -4.71
C LYS A 436 1.45 58.17 -4.27
N TYR A 437 1.83 57.98 -3.01
CA TYR A 437 3.00 58.69 -2.42
C TYR A 437 4.16 57.75 -2.05
N LEU A 438 3.95 56.49 -1.71
CA LEU A 438 5.04 55.58 -1.36
C LEU A 438 6.00 55.26 -2.52
N PRO A 439 5.58 55.14 -3.78
CA PRO A 439 6.51 54.86 -4.87
C PRO A 439 7.62 55.88 -4.99
N ALA A 440 7.36 57.17 -4.72
CA ALA A 440 8.37 58.22 -4.75
C ALA A 440 9.50 58.02 -3.71
N ILE A 441 9.25 57.28 -2.63
CA ILE A 441 10.25 56.94 -1.60
C ILE A 441 10.88 55.59 -1.88
N GLN A 442 10.07 54.61 -2.30
CA GLN A 442 10.49 53.22 -2.44
C GLN A 442 11.29 52.95 -3.72
N GLU A 443 10.87 53.49 -4.88
CA GLU A 443 11.50 53.19 -6.16
C GLU A 443 12.96 53.68 -6.27
N PRO A 444 13.33 54.90 -5.80
CA PRO A 444 14.73 55.34 -5.84
C PRO A 444 15.68 54.47 -5.01
N ILE A 445 15.20 53.84 -3.92
CA ILE A 445 15.99 52.94 -3.10
C ILE A 445 16.40 51.71 -3.89
N LEU A 446 15.44 51.13 -4.61
CA LEU A 446 15.63 49.95 -5.46
C LEU A 446 16.55 50.28 -6.66
N GLN A 447 16.29 51.40 -7.34
CA GLN A 447 17.06 51.81 -8.52
C GLN A 447 18.53 52.11 -8.25
N ASN A 448 18.83 52.65 -7.07
CA ASN A 448 20.19 53.05 -6.70
C ASN A 448 21.04 51.95 -6.04
N ASN A 449 20.45 50.77 -5.78
CA ASN A 449 21.13 49.68 -5.08
C ASN A 449 20.75 48.34 -5.72
N PRO A 450 21.58 47.79 -6.61
CA PRO A 450 21.28 46.53 -7.31
C PRO A 450 21.17 45.31 -6.39
N ASP A 451 21.76 45.34 -5.21
CA ASP A 451 21.66 44.25 -4.23
C ASP A 451 20.32 44.24 -3.47
N ILE A 452 19.54 45.32 -3.55
CA ILE A 452 18.23 45.42 -2.93
C ILE A 452 17.20 44.77 -3.83
N ILE A 453 16.46 43.79 -3.30
CA ILE A 453 15.41 43.08 -4.00
C ILE A 453 14.09 43.85 -3.93
N TYR A 454 13.77 44.42 -2.76
CA TYR A 454 12.58 45.26 -2.57
C TYR A 454 12.79 46.29 -1.44
N ALA A 455 11.97 47.32 -1.48
CA ALA A 455 11.85 48.32 -0.43
C ALA A 455 10.40 48.77 -0.30
N GLY A 456 9.84 48.81 0.92
CA GLY A 456 8.47 49.24 1.10
C GLY A 456 7.99 49.29 2.54
N ALA A 457 6.86 49.96 2.74
CA ALA A 457 6.25 50.14 4.04
C ALA A 457 5.15 49.06 4.28
N VAL A 458 5.17 48.48 5.48
CA VAL A 458 4.15 47.58 6.01
C VAL A 458 3.55 48.16 7.28
N ASP A 459 2.29 47.90 7.54
CA ASP A 459 1.68 48.27 8.81
C ASP A 459 1.99 47.25 9.91
N ILE A 460 1.48 47.51 11.13
CA ILE A 460 1.71 46.65 12.30
C ILE A 460 1.19 45.23 12.17
N ASN A 461 0.30 44.92 11.21
CA ASN A 461 -0.25 43.61 10.96
C ASN A 461 0.38 42.91 9.74
N GLY A 462 1.46 43.46 9.19
CA GLY A 462 2.15 42.91 8.03
C GLY A 462 1.46 43.19 6.70
N TYR A 463 0.46 44.06 6.66
CA TYR A 463 -0.17 44.47 5.41
C TYR A 463 0.76 45.34 4.59
N PHE A 464 0.99 44.95 3.33
CA PHE A 464 1.84 45.64 2.38
C PHE A 464 0.97 46.42 1.37
N PRO A 465 0.55 47.66 1.67
CA PRO A 465 -0.46 48.37 0.87
C PRO A 465 0.03 48.64 -0.56
N THR A 466 1.31 49.00 -0.72
CA THR A 466 1.91 49.37 -1.99
C THR A 466 3.32 48.83 -2.09
N HIS A 467 3.51 47.82 -2.92
CA HIS A 467 4.83 47.22 -3.15
C HIS A 467 5.54 47.94 -4.33
N ASN A 468 6.84 47.66 -4.52
CA ASN A 468 7.58 48.13 -5.69
C ASN A 468 6.87 47.74 -7.01
N LEU A 469 7.03 48.58 -8.03
CA LEU A 469 6.37 48.38 -9.34
C LEU A 469 6.70 47.03 -9.97
N CYS A 470 7.94 46.53 -9.79
CA CYS A 470 8.34 45.22 -10.30
C CYS A 470 7.55 44.04 -9.67
N PHE A 471 7.01 44.23 -8.46
CA PHE A 471 6.18 43.26 -7.72
C PHE A 471 4.69 43.68 -7.64
N SER A 472 4.27 44.56 -8.50
CA SER A 472 2.89 45.07 -8.60
C SER A 472 2.32 44.84 -10.00
N LYS A 473 2.78 43.80 -10.72
CA LYS A 473 2.32 43.47 -12.08
C LYS A 473 0.85 43.00 -12.05
N PRO A 474 0.09 43.16 -13.13
CA PRO A 474 -1.25 42.64 -13.21
C PRO A 474 -1.32 41.15 -12.93
N LEU A 475 -2.43 40.69 -12.32
CA LEU A 475 -2.68 39.27 -12.09
C LEU A 475 -2.86 38.55 -13.42
N THR A 476 -2.25 37.38 -13.57
CA THR A 476 -2.29 36.56 -14.79
C THR A 476 -3.28 35.39 -14.65
N GLY A 477 -3.75 35.09 -13.43
CA GLY A 477 -4.56 33.91 -13.11
C GLY A 477 -3.71 32.65 -12.84
N ASN A 478 -2.38 32.72 -13.02
CA ASN A 478 -1.47 31.66 -12.64
C ASN A 478 -0.91 31.94 -11.23
N ILE A 479 -1.29 31.12 -10.26
CA ILE A 479 -0.96 31.35 -8.85
C ILE A 479 0.54 31.46 -8.60
N THR A 480 1.36 30.63 -9.25
CA THR A 480 2.83 30.65 -9.08
C THR A 480 3.42 31.95 -9.60
N THR A 481 3.01 32.39 -10.79
CA THR A 481 3.45 33.63 -11.40
C THR A 481 3.00 34.84 -10.58
N ASP A 482 1.73 34.83 -10.13
CA ASP A 482 1.12 35.93 -9.40
C ASP A 482 1.67 36.04 -7.97
N THR A 483 2.00 34.93 -7.32
CA THR A 483 2.68 34.91 -6.03
C THR A 483 4.02 35.63 -6.06
N ILE A 484 4.79 35.48 -7.14
CA ILE A 484 6.12 36.09 -7.31
C ILE A 484 5.99 37.55 -7.76
N ASN A 485 5.16 37.85 -8.75
CA ASN A 485 5.16 39.12 -9.47
C ASN A 485 4.13 40.14 -8.98
N ASN A 486 3.18 39.72 -8.14
CA ASN A 486 2.14 40.57 -7.58
C ASN A 486 2.05 40.40 -6.07
N ARG A 487 2.83 41.17 -5.34
CA ARG A 487 2.94 41.12 -3.88
C ARG A 487 2.27 42.32 -3.17
N THR A 488 1.78 43.29 -3.93
CA THR A 488 1.06 44.45 -3.40
C THR A 488 -0.31 44.07 -2.83
N LYS A 489 -0.79 44.78 -1.82
CA LYS A 489 -2.09 44.60 -1.16
C LYS A 489 -2.27 43.21 -0.53
N ARG A 490 -1.19 42.64 -0.05
CA ARG A 490 -1.17 41.35 0.67
C ARG A 490 -0.83 41.56 2.14
N ILE A 491 -1.30 40.66 2.96
CA ILE A 491 -0.89 40.53 4.36
C ILE A 491 0.18 39.45 4.43
N PHE A 492 1.31 39.75 5.03
CA PHE A 492 2.40 38.83 5.34
C PHE A 492 2.35 38.57 6.83
N ASP A 493 1.57 37.57 7.21
CA ASP A 493 1.26 37.20 8.60
C ASP A 493 2.20 36.14 9.18
N ASP A 494 3.21 35.76 8.41
CA ASP A 494 4.32 34.95 8.93
C ASP A 494 5.13 35.72 10.02
N SER A 495 5.89 34.98 10.81
CA SER A 495 6.63 35.56 11.93
C SER A 495 7.59 36.68 11.51
N THR A 496 8.18 36.61 10.32
CA THR A 496 9.07 37.63 9.76
C THR A 496 8.29 38.88 9.37
N GLY A 497 7.18 38.70 8.62
CA GLY A 497 6.34 39.79 8.15
C GLY A 497 5.71 40.60 9.27
N ILE A 498 5.15 39.94 10.28
CA ILE A 498 4.55 40.59 11.45
C ILE A 498 5.63 41.33 12.28
N ARG A 499 6.75 40.71 12.58
CA ARG A 499 7.83 41.33 13.37
C ARG A 499 8.39 42.59 12.72
N CYS A 500 8.49 42.65 11.39
CA CYS A 500 8.91 43.83 10.66
C CYS A 500 8.01 45.04 10.92
N GLY A 501 6.70 44.85 11.02
CA GLY A 501 5.73 45.90 11.28
C GLY A 501 5.57 46.27 12.75
N GLN A 502 5.84 45.34 13.67
CA GLN A 502 5.54 45.52 15.11
C GLN A 502 6.71 45.99 15.96
N HIS A 503 7.96 45.75 15.55
CA HIS A 503 9.10 46.12 16.39
C HIS A 503 9.23 47.63 16.53
N THR A 504 9.75 48.04 17.69
CA THR A 504 10.02 49.45 18.03
C THR A 504 11.50 49.71 18.25
N SER A 505 12.35 48.70 18.02
CA SER A 505 13.80 48.85 18.05
C SER A 505 14.27 49.80 16.95
N ARG A 506 15.47 50.38 17.10
CA ARG A 506 16.05 51.31 16.11
C ARG A 506 16.01 50.75 14.69
N PHE A 507 16.27 49.47 14.54
CA PHE A 507 16.01 48.62 13.36
C PHE A 507 15.94 47.17 13.82
N LEU A 508 15.43 46.32 12.95
CA LEU A 508 15.42 44.85 13.07
C LEU A 508 16.00 44.28 11.77
N LEU A 509 17.04 43.46 11.87
CA LEU A 509 17.57 42.69 10.73
C LEU A 509 17.22 41.22 10.89
N GLN A 510 16.42 40.70 9.99
CA GLN A 510 16.01 39.30 9.95
C GLN A 510 16.67 38.61 8.77
N THR A 511 16.89 37.33 8.92
CA THR A 511 17.39 36.49 7.83
C THR A 511 16.45 35.29 7.69
N TYR A 512 15.92 35.06 6.50
CA TYR A 512 14.99 33.99 6.24
C TYR A 512 15.09 33.49 4.81
N LYS A 513 14.56 32.28 4.57
CA LYS A 513 14.44 31.71 3.23
C LYS A 513 13.08 32.03 2.67
N ARG A 514 13.04 32.59 1.47
CA ARG A 514 11.79 32.90 0.76
C ARG A 514 11.13 31.67 0.23
N ASP A 515 9.86 31.80 -0.12
CA ASP A 515 9.06 30.86 -0.90
C ASP A 515 9.71 30.47 -2.25
N THR A 516 10.58 31.36 -2.79
CA THR A 516 11.40 31.12 -3.99
C THR A 516 12.65 30.28 -3.75
N GLY A 517 12.97 29.94 -2.49
CA GLY A 517 14.17 29.17 -2.10
C GLY A 517 15.43 29.98 -1.87
N GLU A 518 15.40 31.32 -2.05
CA GLU A 518 16.54 32.23 -1.82
C GLU A 518 16.61 32.66 -0.35
N VAL A 519 17.77 32.63 0.23
CA VAL A 519 18.04 33.25 1.55
C VAL A 519 18.29 34.73 1.37
N MET A 520 17.58 35.53 2.15
CA MET A 520 17.74 36.99 2.11
C MET A 520 17.80 37.59 3.50
N HIS A 521 18.41 38.75 3.56
CA HIS A 521 18.32 39.67 4.68
C HIS A 521 17.18 40.65 4.48
N ASP A 522 16.47 40.96 5.55
CA ASP A 522 15.38 41.92 5.61
C ASP A 522 15.60 42.84 6.77
N VAL A 523 15.96 44.10 6.50
CA VAL A 523 16.08 45.12 7.52
C VAL A 523 14.80 45.96 7.55
N SER A 524 14.25 46.15 8.73
CA SER A 524 13.09 47.02 8.94
C SER A 524 13.40 48.10 9.98
N ALA A 525 12.79 49.28 9.82
CA ALA A 525 12.86 50.38 10.77
C ALA A 525 11.42 50.88 11.07
N PRO A 526 11.10 51.20 12.32
CA PRO A 526 9.74 51.59 12.71
C PRO A 526 9.33 52.95 12.13
N ILE A 527 8.12 53.02 11.62
CA ILE A 527 7.49 54.24 11.10
C ILE A 527 6.63 54.87 12.20
N TYR A 528 6.95 56.10 12.53
CA TYR A 528 6.18 56.89 13.52
C TYR A 528 5.45 58.03 12.82
N VAL A 529 4.17 58.19 13.09
CA VAL A 529 3.32 59.25 12.56
C VAL A 529 2.75 60.04 13.75
N ASN A 530 3.13 61.30 13.88
CA ASN A 530 2.77 62.14 15.03
C ASN A 530 3.06 61.46 16.39
N GLY A 531 4.21 60.77 16.49
CA GLY A 531 4.62 60.05 17.69
C GLY A 531 3.96 58.70 17.93
N LYS A 532 3.01 58.24 17.08
CA LYS A 532 2.35 56.94 17.17
C LYS A 532 2.95 55.98 16.16
N HIS A 533 3.29 54.78 16.59
CA HIS A 533 3.83 53.73 15.73
C HIS A 533 2.75 53.23 14.76
N TRP A 534 3.07 53.26 13.45
CA TRP A 534 2.17 52.85 12.37
C TRP A 534 2.52 51.48 11.77
N GLY A 535 3.82 51.19 11.69
CA GLY A 535 4.32 49.95 11.07
C GLY A 535 5.84 50.04 10.87
N GLY A 536 6.37 49.34 9.87
CA GLY A 536 7.79 49.30 9.55
C GLY A 536 8.09 49.58 8.08
N PHE A 537 9.24 50.24 7.80
CA PHE A 537 9.78 50.30 6.45
C PHE A 537 10.80 49.18 6.27
N ARG A 538 10.61 48.33 5.29
CA ARG A 538 11.40 47.13 5.03
C ARG A 538 12.29 47.29 3.81
N ILE A 539 13.51 46.81 3.89
CA ILE A 539 14.40 46.62 2.74
C ILE A 539 14.91 45.20 2.73
N GLY A 540 14.47 44.45 1.71
CA GLY A 540 14.96 43.09 1.46
C GLY A 540 16.14 43.11 0.50
N PHE A 541 17.24 42.45 0.84
CA PHE A 541 18.44 42.40 0.02
C PHE A 541 19.09 41.02 0.02
N THR A 542 19.89 40.74 -1.00
CA THR A 542 20.52 39.43 -1.17
C THR A 542 21.50 39.16 -0.03
N ALA A 543 21.33 38.00 0.60
CA ALA A 543 22.30 37.52 1.59
C ALA A 543 23.53 36.99 0.84
N GLN A 544 24.58 37.78 0.75
CA GLN A 544 25.83 37.36 0.11
C GLN A 544 26.62 36.46 1.06
N LEU A 545 26.88 35.23 0.63
CA LEU A 545 27.94 34.40 1.18
C LEU A 545 29.29 35.01 0.69
N GLY A 546 29.86 35.97 1.40
CA GLY A 546 31.13 36.56 1.07
C GLY A 546 32.31 35.60 1.17
#